data_beac4c239f6ca263ca672e3cc97823f8
#
_entry.id   beac4c239f6ca263ca672e3cc97823f8
#
_cell.length_a   1.000
_cell.length_b   1.000
_cell.length_c   1.000
_cell.angle_alpha   90.00
_cell.angle_beta   90.00
_cell.angle_gamma   90.00
#
_symmetry.space_group_name_H-M   'P 1'
#
loop_
_entity.id
_entity.type
_entity.pdbx_description
1 polymer ?
#
loop_
_entity_poly.entity_id
_entity_poly.type
_entity_poly.pdbx_seq_one_letter_code
_entity_poly.pdbx_strand_id
1 'polypeptide(L)'
;SHAAKTAFTEAMSKVATKISLAYAKDETTALCDFIAPVHHSLESWGDVQARRGIITMIQPTIQPLFDTRQKEVSLMLWAGSSSTDMYETMQSVWKNTAFPLQSKYASFSSFWNASLHDGGVNVGGGSAASYSGNASEALSNITKSASSELEISFFEPVSIGNGQYSNNPWLQEMPDPVTRTSWGNYLAVPVSFDGHNKMIGLNGLEDGDMVELKVGGKTVTVPVIKQFGQMPGTVSLALGYGRTVSGPAGLNVGVDINDCITVNNGYAQYYNNSASLSAKVGTEKEYSCVQYHHTYGVTTLKDGEEINADEEALGMAYGLSGYQGALTDRSVIYHSRVDDLKDNLDNLHHKREHAQHLNDQQYYSGFDEVYEMGHHWGMHVDLNSCTGCGACTVACMAENNIPVVGKREVSRHHEMSWLRIDRYYYGDIENPRAVYQPMMCQHCDNAPCENVCPVNATNHSSEGLNQMTYNR
;
A
#
# COMPACT_ATOMS: atom_id res chain seq x y z
N SER A 1 -18.49 10.04 -5.97
CA SER A 1 -18.46 11.47 -5.62
C SER A 1 -19.79 11.92 -5.05
N HIS A 2 -19.81 12.87 -4.13
CA HIS A 2 -21.02 13.29 -3.43
C HIS A 2 -22.11 13.78 -4.38
N ALA A 3 -21.78 14.64 -5.32
CA ALA A 3 -22.74 15.17 -6.29
C ALA A 3 -23.33 14.08 -7.20
N ALA A 4 -22.53 13.10 -7.58
CA ALA A 4 -23.01 11.95 -8.35
C ALA A 4 -23.77 10.93 -7.48
N LYS A 5 -23.45 10.80 -6.17
CA LYS A 5 -24.12 9.89 -5.25
C LYS A 5 -25.61 10.17 -5.14
N THR A 6 -25.97 11.42 -4.89
CA THR A 6 -27.40 11.82 -4.78
C THR A 6 -28.14 11.61 -6.11
N ALA A 7 -27.61 12.14 -7.20
CA ALA A 7 -28.20 11.98 -8.53
C ALA A 7 -28.31 10.51 -8.96
N PHE A 8 -27.29 9.70 -8.67
CA PHE A 8 -27.30 8.26 -8.96
C PHE A 8 -28.34 7.52 -8.12
N THR A 9 -28.43 7.79 -6.83
CA THR A 9 -29.42 7.17 -5.94
C THR A 9 -30.85 7.55 -6.34
N GLU A 10 -31.09 8.81 -6.69
CA GLU A 10 -32.37 9.27 -7.21
C GLU A 10 -32.74 8.61 -8.55
N ALA A 11 -31.75 8.43 -9.44
CA ALA A 11 -31.95 7.72 -10.69
C ALA A 11 -32.26 6.24 -10.47
N MET A 12 -31.52 5.58 -9.58
CA MET A 12 -31.76 4.18 -9.19
C MET A 12 -33.16 3.97 -8.61
N SER A 13 -33.68 4.92 -7.83
CA SER A 13 -35.01 4.79 -7.23
C SER A 13 -36.15 4.71 -8.29
N LYS A 14 -35.90 5.22 -9.51
CA LYS A 14 -36.85 5.21 -10.63
C LYS A 14 -36.79 3.90 -11.46
N VAL A 15 -35.78 3.06 -11.22
CA VAL A 15 -35.65 1.78 -11.95
C VAL A 15 -36.49 0.72 -11.28
N ALA A 16 -37.36 0.08 -12.04
CA ALA A 16 -38.35 -0.89 -11.53
C ALA A 16 -37.68 -2.17 -10.98
N THR A 17 -36.58 -2.62 -11.62
CA THR A 17 -35.88 -3.84 -11.20
C THR A 17 -34.36 -3.53 -11.23
N LYS A 18 -33.71 -3.73 -10.11
CA LYS A 18 -32.27 -3.49 -9.94
C LYS A 18 -31.58 -4.78 -9.54
N ILE A 19 -30.59 -5.18 -10.33
CA ILE A 19 -29.82 -6.40 -10.11
C ILE A 19 -28.34 -6.00 -9.96
N SER A 20 -27.73 -6.37 -8.84
CA SER A 20 -26.31 -6.21 -8.63
C SER A 20 -25.54 -7.45 -9.08
N LEU A 21 -24.50 -7.25 -9.89
CA LEU A 21 -23.50 -8.25 -10.27
C LEU A 21 -22.24 -8.03 -9.43
N ALA A 22 -22.29 -8.34 -8.16
CA ALA A 22 -21.18 -8.12 -7.23
C ALA A 22 -20.85 -9.42 -6.49
N TYR A 23 -19.58 -9.61 -6.13
CA TYR A 23 -19.16 -10.77 -5.33
C TYR A 23 -19.28 -10.52 -3.82
N ALA A 24 -19.45 -9.27 -3.39
CA ALA A 24 -19.63 -8.89 -2.00
C ALA A 24 -20.70 -7.80 -1.85
N LYS A 25 -21.30 -7.73 -0.67
CA LYS A 25 -22.26 -6.67 -0.35
C LYS A 25 -21.53 -5.33 -0.14
N ASP A 26 -22.11 -4.29 -0.72
CA ASP A 26 -21.69 -2.90 -0.56
C ASP A 26 -22.92 -1.96 -0.52
N GLU A 27 -22.70 -0.66 -0.39
CA GLU A 27 -23.75 0.35 -0.30
C GLU A 27 -24.62 0.39 -1.57
N THR A 28 -24.06 0.05 -2.74
CA THR A 28 -24.80 0.00 -3.99
C THR A 28 -25.67 -1.27 -4.04
N THR A 29 -25.14 -2.41 -3.65
CA THR A 29 -25.89 -3.67 -3.61
C THR A 29 -27.07 -3.60 -2.64
N ALA A 30 -26.94 -2.81 -1.56
CA ALA A 30 -28.03 -2.58 -0.61
C ALA A 30 -29.22 -1.81 -1.20
N LEU A 31 -29.02 -1.13 -2.32
CA LEU A 31 -30.07 -0.43 -3.06
C LEU A 31 -30.71 -1.29 -4.16
N CYS A 32 -30.22 -2.50 -4.40
CA CYS A 32 -30.71 -3.40 -5.43
C CYS A 32 -31.76 -4.37 -4.90
N ASP A 33 -32.69 -4.79 -5.78
CA ASP A 33 -33.75 -5.74 -5.46
C ASP A 33 -33.22 -7.18 -5.46
N PHE A 34 -32.19 -7.45 -6.28
CA PHE A 34 -31.56 -8.75 -6.41
C PHE A 34 -30.04 -8.61 -6.43
N ILE A 35 -29.36 -9.61 -5.86
CA ILE A 35 -27.92 -9.78 -5.96
C ILE A 35 -27.65 -11.10 -6.66
N ALA A 36 -27.00 -11.05 -7.82
CA ALA A 36 -26.53 -12.22 -8.57
C ALA A 36 -25.00 -12.30 -8.39
N PRO A 37 -24.52 -13.09 -7.42
CA PRO A 37 -23.10 -13.10 -7.05
C PRO A 37 -22.26 -13.63 -8.21
N VAL A 38 -21.13 -12.94 -8.47
CA VAL A 38 -20.25 -13.26 -9.59
C VAL A 38 -18.99 -13.99 -9.14
N HIS A 39 -18.39 -14.71 -10.08
CA HIS A 39 -17.08 -15.32 -9.89
C HIS A 39 -15.99 -14.27 -9.61
N HIS A 40 -15.01 -14.66 -8.84
CA HIS A 40 -13.76 -13.92 -8.71
C HIS A 40 -12.95 -13.98 -10.03
N SER A 41 -12.04 -13.04 -10.25
CA SER A 41 -11.18 -13.02 -11.46
C SER A 41 -10.33 -14.29 -11.61
N LEU A 42 -9.90 -14.89 -10.49
CA LEU A 42 -9.16 -16.15 -10.48
C LEU A 42 -10.02 -17.38 -10.86
N GLU A 43 -11.33 -17.23 -10.90
CA GLU A 43 -12.33 -18.26 -11.25
C GLU A 43 -12.91 -18.08 -12.66
N SER A 44 -12.47 -17.05 -13.39
CA SER A 44 -13.12 -16.56 -14.60
C SER A 44 -12.21 -16.54 -15.81
N TRP A 45 -12.78 -16.83 -16.98
CA TRP A 45 -12.17 -16.54 -18.27
C TRP A 45 -12.44 -15.08 -18.66
N GLY A 46 -11.43 -14.40 -19.22
CA GLY A 46 -11.60 -13.06 -19.73
C GLY A 46 -10.42 -12.59 -20.56
N ASP A 47 -10.53 -11.40 -21.10
CA ASP A 47 -9.43 -10.72 -21.78
C ASP A 47 -9.47 -9.22 -21.55
N VAL A 48 -8.34 -8.57 -21.76
CA VAL A 48 -8.20 -7.11 -21.67
C VAL A 48 -7.30 -6.61 -22.79
N GLN A 49 -7.77 -5.65 -23.56
CA GLN A 49 -6.96 -4.90 -24.49
C GLN A 49 -6.46 -3.61 -23.84
N ALA A 50 -5.39 -3.71 -23.05
CA ALA A 50 -4.82 -2.56 -22.32
C ALA A 50 -4.16 -1.54 -23.26
N ARG A 51 -3.66 -2.00 -24.40
CA ARG A 51 -3.12 -1.16 -25.49
C ARG A 51 -3.66 -1.66 -26.82
N ARG A 52 -3.79 -0.75 -27.78
CA ARG A 52 -4.21 -1.13 -29.12
C ARG A 52 -3.27 -2.22 -29.68
N GLY A 53 -3.85 -3.35 -30.04
CA GLY A 53 -3.15 -4.53 -30.57
C GLY A 53 -2.49 -5.44 -29.52
N ILE A 54 -2.46 -5.08 -28.22
CA ILE A 54 -1.99 -5.96 -27.16
C ILE A 54 -3.20 -6.44 -26.37
N ILE A 55 -3.49 -7.72 -26.50
CA ILE A 55 -4.61 -8.39 -25.82
C ILE A 55 -4.02 -9.39 -24.84
N THR A 56 -4.33 -9.24 -23.56
CA THR A 56 -3.93 -10.15 -22.47
C THR A 56 -5.08 -11.03 -22.07
N MET A 57 -4.80 -12.28 -21.69
CA MET A 57 -5.80 -13.24 -21.24
C MET A 57 -5.87 -13.30 -19.73
N ILE A 58 -7.09 -13.47 -19.22
CA ILE A 58 -7.38 -13.88 -17.85
C ILE A 58 -7.83 -15.34 -17.94
N GLN A 59 -7.07 -16.22 -17.30
CA GLN A 59 -7.35 -17.66 -17.24
C GLN A 59 -7.72 -18.03 -15.81
N PRO A 60 -8.77 -18.83 -15.59
CA PRO A 60 -9.10 -19.30 -14.25
C PRO A 60 -7.97 -20.17 -13.71
N THR A 61 -7.49 -19.84 -12.53
CA THR A 61 -6.44 -20.59 -11.81
C THR A 61 -7.01 -21.49 -10.74
N ILE A 62 -8.25 -21.24 -10.33
CA ILE A 62 -9.00 -22.05 -9.35
C ILE A 62 -10.42 -22.33 -9.88
N GLN A 63 -11.03 -23.38 -9.33
CA GLN A 63 -12.46 -23.62 -9.52
C GLN A 63 -13.29 -22.64 -8.68
N PRO A 64 -14.53 -22.33 -9.09
CA PRO A 64 -15.43 -21.52 -8.27
C PRO A 64 -15.60 -22.09 -6.86
N LEU A 65 -15.37 -21.25 -5.86
CA LEU A 65 -15.44 -21.63 -4.44
C LEU A 65 -16.89 -21.63 -3.91
N PHE A 66 -17.76 -20.84 -4.55
CA PHE A 66 -19.13 -20.64 -4.12
C PHE A 66 -20.10 -20.85 -5.29
N ASP A 67 -21.38 -20.97 -4.99
CA ASP A 67 -22.45 -21.00 -6.00
C ASP A 67 -22.65 -19.60 -6.61
N THR A 68 -21.72 -19.25 -7.48
CA THR A 68 -21.67 -17.97 -8.21
C THR A 68 -21.72 -18.24 -9.71
N ARG A 69 -21.78 -17.19 -10.50
CA ARG A 69 -21.73 -17.29 -11.96
C ARG A 69 -20.95 -16.13 -12.55
N GLN A 70 -20.13 -16.40 -13.55
CA GLN A 70 -19.42 -15.35 -14.24
C GLN A 70 -20.41 -14.31 -14.81
N LYS A 71 -20.12 -13.02 -14.67
CA LYS A 71 -21.04 -11.94 -15.04
C LYS A 71 -21.44 -11.96 -16.51
N GLU A 72 -20.50 -12.27 -17.40
CA GLU A 72 -20.72 -12.38 -18.85
C GLU A 72 -21.70 -13.51 -19.17
N VAL A 73 -21.60 -14.64 -18.48
CA VAL A 73 -22.54 -15.77 -18.64
C VAL A 73 -23.96 -15.37 -18.22
N SER A 74 -24.11 -14.62 -17.13
CA SER A 74 -25.41 -14.10 -16.72
C SER A 74 -26.00 -13.16 -17.77
N LEU A 75 -25.19 -12.27 -18.32
CA LEU A 75 -25.61 -11.35 -19.39
C LEU A 75 -25.96 -12.08 -20.68
N MET A 76 -25.21 -13.12 -21.07
CA MET A 76 -25.52 -13.96 -22.22
C MET A 76 -26.85 -14.67 -22.06
N LEU A 77 -27.12 -15.24 -20.88
CA LEU A 77 -28.40 -15.88 -20.56
C LEU A 77 -29.59 -14.91 -20.66
N TRP A 78 -29.42 -13.71 -20.08
CA TRP A 78 -30.47 -12.69 -20.13
C TRP A 78 -30.68 -12.13 -21.53
N ALA A 79 -29.67 -12.14 -22.38
CA ALA A 79 -29.75 -11.79 -23.78
C ALA A 79 -30.30 -12.90 -24.66
N GLY A 80 -30.62 -14.09 -24.12
CA GLY A 80 -31.14 -15.22 -24.87
C GLY A 80 -30.09 -15.95 -25.72
N SER A 81 -28.82 -15.90 -25.34
CA SER A 81 -27.77 -16.63 -26.04
C SER A 81 -27.97 -18.15 -25.94
N SER A 82 -27.70 -18.84 -27.03
CA SER A 82 -27.75 -20.31 -27.10
C SER A 82 -26.53 -20.99 -26.48
N SER A 83 -25.40 -20.28 -26.39
CA SER A 83 -24.16 -20.73 -25.71
C SER A 83 -23.88 -19.86 -24.49
N THR A 84 -23.54 -20.51 -23.39
CA THR A 84 -23.17 -19.92 -22.13
C THR A 84 -21.76 -20.33 -21.68
N ASP A 85 -21.04 -21.05 -22.54
CA ASP A 85 -19.62 -21.38 -22.31
C ASP A 85 -18.74 -20.18 -22.65
N MET A 86 -18.09 -19.63 -21.61
CA MET A 86 -17.25 -18.45 -21.78
C MET A 86 -15.95 -18.76 -22.51
N TYR A 87 -15.39 -19.95 -22.33
CA TYR A 87 -14.19 -20.37 -23.04
C TYR A 87 -14.42 -20.48 -24.55
N GLU A 88 -15.51 -21.16 -24.96
CA GLU A 88 -15.91 -21.26 -26.37
C GLU A 88 -16.22 -19.87 -26.95
N THR A 89 -16.89 -19.03 -26.15
CA THR A 89 -17.23 -17.66 -26.57
C THR A 89 -15.96 -16.85 -26.83
N MET A 90 -14.97 -16.90 -25.93
CA MET A 90 -13.68 -16.23 -26.13
C MET A 90 -12.94 -16.76 -27.36
N GLN A 91 -12.90 -18.07 -27.55
CA GLN A 91 -12.29 -18.65 -28.76
C GLN A 91 -12.97 -18.11 -30.03
N SER A 92 -14.30 -18.06 -30.05
CA SER A 92 -15.05 -17.52 -31.18
C SER A 92 -14.72 -16.04 -31.44
N VAL A 93 -14.70 -15.23 -30.38
CA VAL A 93 -14.33 -13.81 -30.48
C VAL A 93 -12.91 -13.65 -31.01
N TRP A 94 -11.94 -14.33 -30.42
CA TRP A 94 -10.54 -14.23 -30.83
C TRP A 94 -10.30 -14.73 -32.25
N LYS A 95 -11.01 -15.79 -32.66
CA LYS A 95 -10.94 -16.29 -34.04
C LYS A 95 -11.40 -15.25 -35.06
N ASN A 96 -12.38 -14.44 -34.70
CA ASN A 96 -12.96 -13.46 -35.62
C ASN A 96 -12.30 -12.06 -35.51
N THR A 97 -11.63 -11.74 -34.38
CA THR A 97 -11.09 -10.38 -34.11
C THR A 97 -9.58 -10.33 -34.08
N ALA A 98 -8.91 -11.18 -33.30
CA ALA A 98 -7.47 -11.15 -33.10
C ALA A 98 -6.72 -11.99 -34.13
N PHE A 99 -7.19 -13.20 -34.43
CA PHE A 99 -6.52 -14.11 -35.35
C PHE A 99 -6.33 -13.52 -36.77
N PRO A 100 -7.29 -12.81 -37.37
CA PRO A 100 -7.08 -12.21 -38.69
C PRO A 100 -6.04 -11.10 -38.75
N LEU A 101 -5.64 -10.55 -37.59
CA LEU A 101 -4.71 -9.42 -37.50
C LEU A 101 -3.24 -9.88 -37.43
N GLN A 102 -2.97 -11.18 -37.40
CA GLN A 102 -1.62 -11.73 -37.31
C GLN A 102 -1.30 -12.63 -38.50
N SER A 103 -0.02 -12.83 -38.76
CA SER A 103 0.48 -13.70 -39.85
C SER A 103 1.45 -14.80 -39.40
N LYS A 104 1.77 -14.85 -38.11
CA LYS A 104 2.74 -15.78 -37.52
C LYS A 104 2.22 -17.22 -37.49
N TYR A 105 0.94 -17.40 -37.25
CA TYR A 105 0.32 -18.71 -37.09
C TYR A 105 -0.66 -18.99 -38.23
N ALA A 106 -0.49 -20.15 -38.92
CA ALA A 106 -1.34 -20.55 -40.03
C ALA A 106 -2.73 -21.07 -39.58
N SER A 107 -2.85 -21.58 -38.36
CA SER A 107 -4.11 -22.10 -37.82
C SER A 107 -4.54 -21.38 -36.55
N PHE A 108 -5.85 -21.26 -36.33
CA PHE A 108 -6.38 -20.68 -35.11
C PHE A 108 -5.96 -21.50 -33.88
N SER A 109 -5.93 -22.82 -33.97
CA SER A 109 -5.53 -23.67 -32.84
C SER A 109 -4.11 -23.40 -32.38
N SER A 110 -3.14 -23.27 -33.31
CA SER A 110 -1.76 -22.94 -32.98
C SER A 110 -1.64 -21.53 -32.39
N PHE A 111 -2.39 -20.58 -32.94
CA PHE A 111 -2.46 -19.21 -32.44
C PHE A 111 -3.02 -19.17 -31.01
N TRP A 112 -4.14 -19.85 -30.78
CA TRP A 112 -4.81 -19.90 -29.49
C TRP A 112 -3.93 -20.53 -28.41
N ASN A 113 -3.33 -21.68 -28.69
CA ASN A 113 -2.45 -22.38 -27.75
C ASN A 113 -1.21 -21.54 -27.39
N ALA A 114 -0.61 -20.87 -28.37
CA ALA A 114 0.50 -19.97 -28.09
C ALA A 114 0.06 -18.76 -27.25
N SER A 115 -1.11 -18.20 -27.53
CA SER A 115 -1.65 -17.08 -26.76
C SER A 115 -2.01 -17.46 -25.31
N LEU A 116 -2.49 -18.68 -25.08
CA LEU A 116 -2.70 -19.24 -23.74
C LEU A 116 -1.38 -19.39 -22.97
N HIS A 117 -0.36 -19.94 -23.65
CA HIS A 117 0.97 -20.13 -23.05
C HIS A 117 1.63 -18.78 -22.69
N ASP A 118 1.54 -17.81 -23.60
CA ASP A 118 2.20 -16.51 -23.44
C ASP A 118 1.38 -15.51 -22.60
N GLY A 119 0.16 -15.90 -22.18
CA GLY A 119 -0.77 -15.05 -21.42
C GLY A 119 -1.41 -13.93 -22.25
N GLY A 120 -1.27 -13.95 -23.58
CA GLY A 120 -1.83 -12.95 -24.46
C GLY A 120 -1.14 -12.89 -25.82
N VAL A 121 -1.44 -11.85 -26.60
CA VAL A 121 -0.89 -11.66 -27.95
C VAL A 121 -0.68 -10.18 -28.27
N ASN A 122 0.33 -9.93 -29.07
CA ASN A 122 0.54 -8.65 -29.75
C ASN A 122 0.25 -8.83 -31.25
N VAL A 123 -0.91 -8.35 -31.69
CA VAL A 123 -1.33 -8.41 -33.12
C VAL A 123 -0.92 -7.14 -33.91
N GLY A 124 -0.08 -6.32 -33.31
CA GLY A 124 0.34 -5.06 -33.91
C GLY A 124 -0.58 -3.90 -33.55
N GLY A 125 0.03 -2.77 -33.29
CA GLY A 125 -0.70 -1.52 -33.04
C GLY A 125 -1.08 -0.86 -34.37
N GLY A 126 -2.22 -0.21 -34.41
CA GLY A 126 -2.48 0.75 -35.49
C GLY A 126 -1.46 1.91 -35.44
N SER A 127 -1.47 2.76 -36.43
CA SER A 127 -0.69 3.99 -36.45
C SER A 127 -0.89 4.78 -35.15
N ALA A 128 0.18 5.38 -34.64
CA ALA A 128 0.07 6.28 -33.48
C ALA A 128 -0.99 7.35 -33.82
N ALA A 129 -1.89 7.59 -32.86
CA ALA A 129 -2.81 8.69 -32.97
C ALA A 129 -2.01 9.99 -32.98
N SER A 130 -2.26 10.87 -33.93
CA SER A 130 -1.71 12.21 -33.89
C SER A 130 -2.46 13.02 -32.83
N TYR A 131 -1.71 13.73 -31.99
CA TYR A 131 -2.30 14.68 -31.06
C TYR A 131 -2.90 15.86 -31.85
N SER A 132 -4.19 16.03 -31.73
CA SER A 132 -4.92 17.13 -32.38
C SER A 132 -5.43 18.18 -31.37
N GLY A 133 -5.02 18.07 -30.11
CA GLY A 133 -5.43 19.00 -29.07
C GLY A 133 -4.70 20.33 -29.14
N ASN A 134 -5.36 21.38 -28.64
CA ASN A 134 -4.80 22.70 -28.52
C ASN A 134 -4.32 22.95 -27.09
N ALA A 135 -2.99 22.93 -26.87
CA ALA A 135 -2.41 23.15 -25.57
C ALA A 135 -2.73 24.55 -24.98
N SER A 136 -2.83 25.57 -25.83
CA SER A 136 -3.18 26.93 -25.39
C SER A 136 -4.62 27.00 -24.90
N GLU A 137 -5.54 26.30 -25.55
CA GLU A 137 -6.93 26.18 -25.12
C GLU A 137 -7.05 25.41 -23.81
N ALA A 138 -6.30 24.30 -23.67
CA ALA A 138 -6.24 23.56 -22.42
C ALA A 138 -5.71 24.43 -21.26
N LEU A 139 -4.66 25.21 -21.49
CA LEU A 139 -4.10 26.14 -20.52
C LEU A 139 -5.08 27.27 -20.15
N SER A 140 -5.83 27.81 -21.12
CA SER A 140 -6.83 28.85 -20.85
C SER A 140 -8.00 28.35 -19.99
N ASN A 141 -8.27 27.03 -20.01
CA ASN A 141 -9.32 26.41 -19.21
C ASN A 141 -8.83 26.01 -17.80
N ILE A 142 -7.53 26.13 -17.50
CA ILE A 142 -7.01 25.95 -16.14
C ILE A 142 -7.40 27.19 -15.32
N THR A 143 -8.43 27.03 -14.54
CA THR A 143 -8.82 28.08 -13.59
C THR A 143 -7.85 28.01 -12.41
N LYS A 144 -7.07 29.08 -12.22
CA LYS A 144 -6.28 29.24 -11.00
C LYS A 144 -7.25 29.52 -9.86
N SER A 145 -7.59 28.53 -9.08
CA SER A 145 -8.41 28.74 -7.89
C SER A 145 -7.59 29.48 -6.84
N ALA A 146 -8.22 30.40 -6.13
CA ALA A 146 -7.59 31.00 -4.95
C ALA A 146 -7.37 29.88 -3.92
N SER A 147 -6.13 29.67 -3.49
CA SER A 147 -5.87 28.77 -2.38
C SER A 147 -6.31 29.41 -1.06
N SER A 148 -6.92 28.63 -0.20
CA SER A 148 -7.05 28.97 1.21
C SER A 148 -5.71 28.71 1.91
N GLU A 149 -5.67 28.98 3.20
CA GLU A 149 -4.47 28.69 4.01
C GLU A 149 -4.11 27.21 4.06
N LEU A 150 -5.08 26.31 3.78
CA LEU A 150 -4.90 24.86 3.83
C LEU A 150 -5.58 24.17 2.64
N GLU A 151 -4.83 23.32 1.96
CA GLU A 151 -5.29 22.46 0.89
C GLU A 151 -5.33 20.99 1.35
N ILE A 152 -6.27 20.22 0.83
CA ILE A 152 -6.34 18.78 1.14
C ILE A 152 -6.26 17.94 -0.14
N SER A 153 -5.51 16.85 -0.07
CA SER A 153 -5.42 15.79 -1.08
C SER A 153 -6.05 14.50 -0.55
N PHE A 154 -6.86 13.86 -1.38
CA PHE A 154 -7.44 12.55 -1.11
C PHE A 154 -6.75 11.51 -1.99
N PHE A 155 -6.44 10.34 -1.43
CA PHE A 155 -5.75 9.27 -2.15
C PHE A 155 -6.30 7.90 -1.82
N GLU A 156 -6.16 6.96 -2.74
CA GLU A 156 -6.46 5.56 -2.50
C GLU A 156 -5.27 4.89 -1.79
N PRO A 157 -5.47 4.30 -0.60
CA PRO A 157 -4.40 3.58 0.08
C PRO A 157 -4.03 2.30 -0.68
N VAL A 158 -2.77 1.91 -0.62
CA VAL A 158 -2.26 0.71 -1.28
C VAL A 158 -2.98 -0.55 -0.81
N SER A 159 -3.45 -0.57 0.44
CA SER A 159 -4.08 -1.73 1.06
C SER A 159 -5.48 -2.02 0.53
N ILE A 160 -6.42 -1.11 0.79
CA ILE A 160 -7.85 -1.36 0.52
C ILE A 160 -8.40 -0.64 -0.72
N GLY A 161 -7.55 0.13 -1.44
CA GLY A 161 -7.96 0.93 -2.58
C GLY A 161 -9.03 1.96 -2.21
N ASN A 162 -10.02 2.13 -3.06
CA ASN A 162 -11.18 2.98 -2.77
C ASN A 162 -12.24 2.31 -1.86
N GLY A 163 -11.87 1.25 -1.15
CA GLY A 163 -12.73 0.46 -0.27
C GLY A 163 -13.23 -0.86 -0.88
N GLN A 164 -12.83 -1.18 -2.09
CA GLN A 164 -13.19 -2.46 -2.73
C GLN A 164 -12.67 -3.68 -1.96
N TYR A 165 -11.54 -3.54 -1.26
CA TYR A 165 -10.94 -4.59 -0.46
C TYR A 165 -11.12 -4.37 1.06
N SER A 166 -11.99 -3.47 1.48
CA SER A 166 -12.18 -3.10 2.89
C SER A 166 -12.57 -4.26 3.79
N ASN A 167 -13.22 -5.31 3.26
CA ASN A 167 -13.59 -6.49 4.03
C ASN A 167 -12.46 -7.54 4.15
N ASN A 168 -11.27 -7.28 3.64
CA ASN A 168 -10.13 -8.16 3.82
C ASN A 168 -9.37 -7.77 5.10
N PRO A 169 -9.40 -8.60 6.17
CA PRO A 169 -8.79 -8.23 7.44
C PRO A 169 -7.27 -8.11 7.37
N TRP A 170 -6.58 -8.89 6.53
CA TRP A 170 -5.14 -8.74 6.33
C TRP A 170 -4.80 -7.39 5.68
N LEU A 171 -5.61 -6.92 4.72
CA LEU A 171 -5.41 -5.61 4.11
C LEU A 171 -5.78 -4.46 5.05
N GLN A 172 -6.74 -4.65 5.95
CA GLN A 172 -7.03 -3.67 7.01
C GLN A 172 -5.86 -3.54 8.00
N GLU A 173 -5.21 -4.65 8.32
CA GLU A 173 -4.08 -4.67 9.27
C GLU A 173 -2.74 -4.32 8.60
N MET A 174 -2.66 -4.37 7.27
CA MET A 174 -1.47 -3.99 6.52
C MET A 174 -1.17 -2.50 6.72
N PRO A 175 0.02 -2.16 7.25
CA PRO A 175 0.37 -0.76 7.47
C PRO A 175 0.53 0.01 6.16
N ASP A 176 0.07 1.25 6.15
CA ASP A 176 0.35 2.17 5.06
C ASP A 176 1.87 2.32 4.86
N PRO A 177 2.37 2.33 3.62
CA PRO A 177 3.80 2.38 3.34
C PRO A 177 4.52 3.58 3.97
N VAL A 178 3.86 4.72 4.06
CA VAL A 178 4.47 5.99 4.49
C VAL A 178 4.16 6.30 5.94
N THR A 179 2.89 6.33 6.30
CA THR A 179 2.43 6.68 7.66
C THR A 179 2.63 5.56 8.66
N ARG A 180 2.71 4.31 8.21
CA ARG A 180 2.79 3.10 9.04
C ARG A 180 1.56 2.86 9.91
N THR A 181 0.45 3.52 9.59
CA THR A 181 -0.84 3.33 10.25
C THR A 181 -1.68 2.24 9.58
N SER A 182 -2.61 1.65 10.31
CA SER A 182 -3.55 0.63 9.84
C SER A 182 -4.91 0.80 10.50
N TRP A 183 -5.92 0.01 10.07
CA TRP A 183 -7.26 0.00 10.67
C TRP A 183 -7.92 1.38 10.76
N GLY A 184 -7.87 2.14 9.68
CA GLY A 184 -8.52 3.43 9.56
C GLY A 184 -7.72 4.41 8.72
N ASN A 185 -8.31 5.56 8.47
CA ASN A 185 -7.64 6.68 7.82
C ASN A 185 -7.28 7.75 8.85
N TYR A 186 -6.10 8.29 8.67
CA TYR A 186 -5.48 9.29 9.53
C TYR A 186 -5.14 10.51 8.68
N LEU A 187 -5.44 11.69 9.21
CA LEU A 187 -5.12 12.94 8.53
C LEU A 187 -3.62 13.22 8.65
N ALA A 188 -2.90 13.05 7.56
CA ALA A 188 -1.50 13.39 7.50
C ALA A 188 -1.32 14.90 7.48
N VAL A 189 -0.60 15.42 8.47
CA VAL A 189 -0.31 16.85 8.62
C VAL A 189 1.18 17.11 8.49
N PRO A 190 1.60 18.27 7.93
CA PRO A 190 3.00 18.62 7.81
C PRO A 190 3.66 18.76 9.18
N VAL A 191 4.95 18.48 9.20
CA VAL A 191 5.82 18.59 10.37
C VAL A 191 6.80 19.72 10.13
N SER A 192 7.04 20.53 11.15
CA SER A 192 8.11 21.51 11.19
C SER A 192 9.05 21.22 12.36
N PHE A 193 10.31 21.60 12.19
CA PHE A 193 11.31 21.51 13.26
C PHE A 193 11.44 22.87 13.96
N ASP A 194 11.42 22.88 15.29
CA ASP A 194 11.48 24.10 16.07
C ASP A 194 12.89 24.73 16.18
N GLY A 195 13.86 24.05 15.59
CA GLY A 195 15.28 24.47 15.64
C GLY A 195 16.01 24.04 16.90
N HIS A 196 15.34 23.40 17.85
CA HIS A 196 15.94 23.00 19.12
C HIS A 196 15.76 21.52 19.44
N ASN A 197 14.54 21.09 19.70
CA ASN A 197 14.32 19.76 20.27
C ASN A 197 13.06 19.07 19.80
N LYS A 198 12.22 19.68 18.97
CA LYS A 198 10.88 19.13 18.75
C LYS A 198 10.42 19.20 17.30
N MET A 199 9.89 18.09 16.84
CA MET A 199 9.09 18.03 15.62
C MET A 199 7.64 18.38 15.97
N ILE A 200 7.16 19.48 15.42
CA ILE A 200 5.84 20.04 15.72
C ILE A 200 4.94 19.78 14.52
N GLY A 201 3.80 19.13 14.75
CA GLY A 201 2.75 19.01 13.76
C GLY A 201 2.04 20.35 13.51
N LEU A 202 1.32 20.45 12.41
CA LEU A 202 0.53 21.62 12.06
C LEU A 202 -0.32 22.08 13.26
N ASN A 203 -0.26 23.35 13.62
CA ASN A 203 -0.97 23.94 14.77
C ASN A 203 -0.70 23.25 16.13
N GLY A 204 0.46 22.62 16.27
CA GLY A 204 0.83 21.91 17.52
C GLY A 204 0.13 20.58 17.71
N LEU A 205 -0.46 20.00 16.68
CA LEU A 205 -1.12 18.70 16.71
C LEU A 205 -0.10 17.57 16.86
N GLU A 206 -0.46 16.58 17.66
CA GLU A 206 0.32 15.37 17.91
C GLU A 206 -0.36 14.13 17.31
N ASP A 207 0.41 13.06 17.16
CA ASP A 207 -0.12 11.79 16.64
C ASP A 207 -1.26 11.27 17.49
N GLY A 208 -2.36 10.89 16.86
CA GLY A 208 -3.58 10.44 17.51
C GLY A 208 -4.51 11.55 18.02
N ASP A 209 -4.15 12.82 17.87
CA ASP A 209 -5.08 13.90 18.15
C ASP A 209 -6.28 13.86 17.21
N MET A 210 -7.48 14.01 17.75
CA MET A 210 -8.70 14.09 16.96
C MET A 210 -9.00 15.53 16.61
N VAL A 211 -9.30 15.79 15.33
CA VAL A 211 -9.68 17.11 14.83
C VAL A 211 -10.93 17.04 13.98
N GLU A 212 -11.66 18.13 13.90
CA GLU A 212 -12.71 18.32 12.91
C GLU A 212 -12.09 18.91 11.64
N LEU A 213 -12.12 18.13 10.57
CA LEU A 213 -11.77 18.55 9.22
C LEU A 213 -13.02 19.05 8.50
N LYS A 214 -12.98 20.28 8.01
CA LYS A 214 -14.06 20.88 7.20
C LYS A 214 -13.59 21.06 5.75
N VAL A 215 -14.32 20.47 4.82
CA VAL A 215 -14.05 20.51 3.38
C VAL A 215 -15.36 20.55 2.61
N GLY A 216 -15.51 21.50 1.69
CA GLY A 216 -16.69 21.57 0.81
C GLY A 216 -18.03 21.65 1.56
N GLY A 217 -18.05 22.28 2.74
CA GLY A 217 -19.24 22.38 3.59
C GLY A 217 -19.56 21.12 4.41
N LYS A 218 -18.70 20.08 4.35
CA LYS A 218 -18.79 18.87 5.16
C LYS A 218 -17.80 18.94 6.30
N THR A 219 -18.15 18.33 7.42
CA THR A 219 -17.28 18.19 8.59
C THR A 219 -17.16 16.72 8.95
N VAL A 220 -15.93 16.26 9.13
CA VAL A 220 -15.60 14.91 9.58
C VAL A 220 -14.60 14.98 10.72
N THR A 221 -14.72 14.11 11.71
CA THR A 221 -13.78 14.01 12.82
C THR A 221 -12.81 12.88 12.53
N VAL A 222 -11.51 13.19 12.49
CA VAL A 222 -10.45 12.24 12.09
C VAL A 222 -9.25 12.32 13.03
N PRO A 223 -8.54 11.23 13.27
CA PRO A 223 -7.26 11.24 13.97
C PRO A 223 -6.15 11.79 13.07
N VAL A 224 -5.20 12.46 13.67
CA VAL A 224 -4.05 13.09 13.01
C VAL A 224 -2.84 12.18 13.07
N ILE A 225 -1.99 12.26 12.04
CA ILE A 225 -0.62 11.77 12.03
C ILE A 225 0.33 12.83 11.52
N LYS A 226 1.45 13.02 12.19
CA LYS A 226 2.54 13.88 11.75
C LYS A 226 3.29 13.21 10.61
N GLN A 227 3.32 13.82 9.43
CA GLN A 227 3.91 13.24 8.24
C GLN A 227 5.11 14.05 7.77
N PHE A 228 6.29 13.43 7.81
CA PHE A 228 7.51 14.01 7.23
C PHE A 228 7.37 14.12 5.71
N GLY A 229 7.82 15.24 5.16
CA GLY A 229 7.72 15.51 3.73
C GLY A 229 6.32 15.90 3.23
N GLN A 230 5.33 15.98 4.12
CA GLN A 230 4.05 16.61 3.79
C GLN A 230 4.29 18.11 3.59
N MET A 231 3.92 18.63 2.43
CA MET A 231 4.18 20.02 2.09
C MET A 231 3.45 20.97 3.06
N PRO A 232 4.11 22.02 3.59
CA PRO A 232 3.46 23.04 4.39
C PRO A 232 2.24 23.64 3.66
N GLY A 233 1.14 23.84 4.40
CA GLY A 233 -0.12 24.30 3.83
C GLY A 233 -0.96 23.20 3.18
N THR A 234 -0.53 21.94 3.21
CA THR A 234 -1.27 20.80 2.68
C THR A 234 -1.50 19.72 3.74
N VAL A 235 -2.61 19.02 3.61
CA VAL A 235 -2.91 17.80 4.38
C VAL A 235 -3.41 16.71 3.45
N SER A 236 -3.32 15.46 3.85
CA SER A 236 -3.79 14.35 3.04
C SER A 236 -4.57 13.32 3.84
N LEU A 237 -5.54 12.65 3.19
CA LEU A 237 -6.41 11.68 3.85
C LEU A 237 -6.78 10.55 2.90
N ALA A 238 -6.68 9.31 3.38
CA ALA A 238 -6.96 8.12 2.58
C ALA A 238 -8.46 7.88 2.40
N LEU A 239 -8.84 7.42 1.21
CA LEU A 239 -10.18 6.95 0.82
C LEU A 239 -10.44 5.51 1.30
N GLY A 240 -11.66 5.03 1.09
CA GLY A 240 -12.02 3.62 1.19
C GLY A 240 -12.50 3.15 2.56
N TYR A 241 -12.44 4.01 3.56
CA TYR A 241 -12.87 3.76 4.93
C TYR A 241 -14.29 4.27 5.21
N GLY A 242 -14.78 4.00 6.43
CA GLY A 242 -16.12 4.45 6.89
C GLY A 242 -17.27 3.74 6.20
N ARG A 243 -17.07 2.49 5.75
CA ARG A 243 -18.10 1.69 5.07
C ARG A 243 -19.26 1.37 6.00
N THR A 244 -20.47 1.60 5.53
CA THR A 244 -21.72 1.30 6.25
C THR A 244 -22.35 -0.01 5.84
N VAL A 245 -22.00 -0.52 4.66
CA VAL A 245 -22.36 -1.82 4.15
C VAL A 245 -21.10 -2.54 3.68
N SER A 246 -20.65 -3.49 4.46
CA SER A 246 -19.44 -4.29 4.21
C SER A 246 -19.52 -5.56 5.02
N GLY A 247 -18.56 -6.47 4.86
CA GLY A 247 -18.34 -7.54 5.82
C GLY A 247 -17.69 -7.02 7.11
N PRO A 248 -17.53 -7.89 8.12
CA PRO A 248 -17.14 -7.50 9.48
C PRO A 248 -15.80 -6.77 9.57
N ALA A 249 -14.85 -7.05 8.68
CA ALA A 249 -13.54 -6.41 8.71
C ALA A 249 -13.54 -4.95 8.22
N GLY A 250 -14.51 -4.58 7.37
CA GLY A 250 -14.58 -3.23 6.79
C GLY A 250 -15.67 -2.34 7.37
N LEU A 251 -16.60 -2.93 8.13
CA LEU A 251 -17.77 -2.22 8.62
C LEU A 251 -17.38 -1.18 9.71
N ASN A 252 -17.69 0.09 9.46
CA ASN A 252 -17.45 1.22 10.37
C ASN A 252 -15.96 1.42 10.77
N VAL A 253 -15.02 0.94 9.94
CA VAL A 253 -13.59 1.19 10.15
C VAL A 253 -13.20 2.53 9.53
N GLY A 254 -12.63 3.43 10.33
CA GLY A 254 -12.27 4.78 9.89
C GLY A 254 -13.48 5.66 9.57
N VAL A 255 -13.28 6.66 8.71
CA VAL A 255 -14.28 7.69 8.39
C VAL A 255 -14.53 7.75 6.88
N ASP A 256 -15.80 7.85 6.48
CA ASP A 256 -16.19 8.09 5.08
C ASP A 256 -15.96 9.55 4.71
N ILE A 257 -15.11 9.75 3.72
CA ILE A 257 -14.76 11.08 3.19
C ILE A 257 -15.21 11.28 1.74
N ASN A 258 -15.97 10.35 1.18
CA ASN A 258 -16.45 10.48 -0.20
C ASN A 258 -17.31 11.73 -0.40
N ASP A 259 -18.01 12.17 0.60
CA ASP A 259 -18.81 13.39 0.57
C ASP A 259 -17.98 14.69 0.49
N CYS A 260 -16.66 14.60 0.75
CA CYS A 260 -15.73 15.71 0.58
C CYS A 260 -15.16 15.81 -0.85
N ILE A 261 -15.35 14.77 -1.67
CA ILE A 261 -14.92 14.75 -3.07
C ILE A 261 -15.94 15.52 -3.92
N THR A 262 -15.46 16.51 -4.65
CA THR A 262 -16.30 17.27 -5.57
C THR A 262 -16.21 16.71 -6.99
N VAL A 263 -17.24 16.94 -7.79
CA VAL A 263 -17.24 16.59 -9.23
C VAL A 263 -17.31 17.87 -10.03
N ASN A 264 -16.34 18.06 -10.91
CA ASN A 264 -16.32 19.18 -11.84
C ASN A 264 -16.29 18.63 -13.28
N ASN A 265 -17.23 19.07 -14.11
CA ASN A 265 -17.36 18.61 -15.50
C ASN A 265 -17.36 17.06 -15.67
N GLY A 266 -17.96 16.34 -14.74
CA GLY A 266 -18.01 14.87 -14.76
C GLY A 266 -16.77 14.17 -14.21
N TYR A 267 -15.75 14.90 -13.77
CA TYR A 267 -14.52 14.36 -13.20
C TYR A 267 -14.48 14.55 -11.68
N ALA A 268 -14.17 13.50 -10.95
CA ALA A 268 -13.94 13.56 -9.51
C ALA A 268 -12.65 14.34 -9.22
N GLN A 269 -12.74 15.27 -8.28
CA GLN A 269 -11.61 16.07 -7.83
C GLN A 269 -11.11 15.48 -6.51
N TYR A 270 -9.95 14.83 -6.55
CA TYR A 270 -9.30 14.23 -5.39
C TYR A 270 -8.44 15.25 -4.61
N TYR A 271 -8.75 16.50 -4.73
CA TYR A 271 -8.16 17.58 -3.96
C TYR A 271 -9.21 18.68 -3.71
N ASN A 272 -9.00 19.45 -2.67
CA ASN A 272 -9.77 20.66 -2.43
C ASN A 272 -8.83 21.74 -1.88
N ASN A 273 -8.91 22.93 -2.44
CA ASN A 273 -8.07 24.06 -2.09
C ASN A 273 -8.62 24.90 -0.93
N SER A 274 -9.66 24.44 -0.27
CA SER A 274 -10.30 25.12 0.85
C SER A 274 -10.64 24.09 1.93
N ALA A 275 -9.67 23.82 2.79
CA ALA A 275 -9.85 22.99 3.97
C ALA A 275 -9.61 23.82 5.24
N SER A 276 -10.22 23.43 6.33
CA SER A 276 -9.90 23.99 7.64
C SER A 276 -9.95 22.92 8.73
N LEU A 277 -9.11 23.10 9.73
CA LEU A 277 -9.01 22.20 10.88
C LEU A 277 -9.43 22.92 12.16
N SER A 278 -10.14 22.22 13.02
CA SER A 278 -10.37 22.68 14.38
C SER A 278 -9.09 22.56 15.23
N ALA A 279 -9.09 23.15 16.40
CA ALA A 279 -8.21 22.71 17.46
C ALA A 279 -8.51 21.24 17.83
N LYS A 280 -7.62 20.61 18.58
CA LYS A 280 -7.82 19.26 19.13
C LYS A 280 -9.17 19.15 19.86
N VAL A 281 -10.00 18.20 19.44
CA VAL A 281 -11.31 17.91 20.05
C VAL A 281 -11.30 16.63 20.89
N GLY A 282 -10.26 15.82 20.79
CA GLY A 282 -10.11 14.56 21.53
C GLY A 282 -8.82 13.85 21.21
N THR A 283 -8.74 12.59 21.60
CA THR A 283 -7.60 11.71 21.27
C THR A 283 -8.12 10.35 20.85
N GLU A 284 -7.56 9.79 19.80
CA GLU A 284 -7.84 8.42 19.35
C GLU A 284 -7.29 7.44 20.38
N LYS A 285 -8.17 6.64 20.95
CA LYS A 285 -7.81 5.68 22.01
C LYS A 285 -7.07 4.45 21.47
N GLU A 286 -7.34 4.11 20.23
CA GLU A 286 -6.75 2.97 19.53
C GLU A 286 -5.97 3.48 18.33
N TYR A 287 -4.97 4.35 18.60
CA TYR A 287 -4.07 4.85 17.56
C TYR A 287 -3.21 3.70 17.04
N SER A 288 -3.54 3.24 15.83
CA SER A 288 -2.97 2.03 15.25
C SER A 288 -1.82 2.38 14.31
N CYS A 289 -0.61 2.45 14.86
CA CYS A 289 0.63 2.70 14.15
C CYS A 289 1.67 1.66 14.55
N VAL A 290 2.31 1.02 13.59
CA VAL A 290 3.27 -0.08 13.83
C VAL A 290 4.72 0.40 13.92
N GLN A 291 4.99 1.66 13.61
CA GLN A 291 6.35 2.20 13.63
C GLN A 291 6.36 3.63 14.15
N TYR A 292 7.08 3.85 15.25
CA TYR A 292 7.20 5.16 15.90
C TYR A 292 8.55 5.84 15.66
N HIS A 293 9.57 5.11 15.19
CA HIS A 293 10.84 5.70 14.79
C HIS A 293 10.76 6.16 13.32
N HIS A 294 11.20 7.37 13.05
CA HIS A 294 10.96 8.02 11.76
C HIS A 294 12.21 8.32 10.96
N THR A 295 13.35 8.57 11.62
CA THR A 295 14.56 9.02 10.95
C THR A 295 15.75 8.09 11.21
N TYR A 296 16.64 7.93 10.25
CA TYR A 296 17.96 7.37 10.47
C TYR A 296 19.10 8.37 10.17
N GLY A 297 18.76 9.51 9.62
CA GLY A 297 19.69 10.60 9.43
C GLY A 297 19.02 11.81 8.80
N VAL A 298 19.32 12.97 9.32
CA VAL A 298 18.96 14.26 8.75
C VAL A 298 20.26 14.99 8.45
N THR A 299 20.45 15.42 7.21
CA THR A 299 21.72 15.97 6.74
C THR A 299 21.71 17.49 6.60
N THR A 300 20.54 18.14 6.65
CA THR A 300 20.41 19.57 6.40
C THR A 300 19.60 20.26 7.49
N LEU A 301 20.14 21.33 8.02
CA LEU A 301 19.43 22.26 8.86
C LEU A 301 18.61 23.25 8.01
N LYS A 302 17.62 23.88 8.64
CA LYS A 302 16.72 24.87 8.02
C LYS A 302 17.42 26.01 7.30
N ASP A 303 18.66 26.31 7.68
CA ASP A 303 19.50 27.38 7.10
C ASP A 303 20.52 26.88 6.06
N GLY A 304 20.42 25.63 5.62
CA GLY A 304 21.31 25.06 4.59
C GLY A 304 22.66 24.60 5.12
N GLU A 305 22.88 24.59 6.43
CA GLU A 305 24.07 23.99 7.02
C GLU A 305 23.95 22.45 6.97
N GLU A 306 24.97 21.79 6.42
CA GLU A 306 25.06 20.34 6.47
C GLU A 306 25.38 19.90 7.90
N ILE A 307 24.56 19.01 8.43
CA ILE A 307 24.87 18.33 9.69
C ILE A 307 25.86 17.22 9.36
N ASN A 308 27.00 17.28 9.94
CA ASN A 308 27.94 16.17 9.91
C ASN A 308 27.37 15.03 10.77
N ALA A 309 26.94 13.95 10.11
CA ALA A 309 26.32 12.79 10.76
C ALA A 309 27.26 12.08 11.77
N ASP A 310 28.54 12.42 11.75
CA ASP A 310 29.56 11.85 12.65
C ASP A 310 29.56 12.50 14.06
N GLU A 311 28.77 13.55 14.27
CA GLU A 311 28.70 14.20 15.58
C GLU A 311 27.56 13.65 16.42
N GLU A 312 27.86 12.69 17.27
CA GLU A 312 26.94 12.10 18.26
C GLU A 312 26.24 13.16 19.14
N ALA A 313 26.91 14.30 19.36
CA ALA A 313 26.38 15.45 20.07
C ALA A 313 25.22 16.15 19.35
N LEU A 314 25.13 16.08 18.04
CA LEU A 314 24.08 16.70 17.25
C LEU A 314 22.74 15.97 17.40
N GLY A 315 22.74 14.65 17.45
CA GLY A 315 21.53 13.86 17.71
C GLY A 315 20.87 14.21 19.05
N MET A 316 21.67 14.49 20.06
CA MET A 316 21.18 14.97 21.37
C MET A 316 20.78 16.44 21.34
N ALA A 317 21.52 17.30 20.63
CA ALA A 317 21.23 18.72 20.54
C ALA A 317 19.92 19.04 19.86
N TYR A 318 19.50 18.21 18.89
CA TYR A 318 18.23 18.40 18.18
C TYR A 318 17.03 17.72 18.83
N GLY A 319 17.21 17.03 19.98
CA GLY A 319 16.13 16.39 20.71
C GLY A 319 15.33 15.36 19.92
N LEU A 320 15.93 14.86 18.84
CA LEU A 320 15.34 13.82 17.99
C LEU A 320 15.29 12.46 18.71
N SER A 321 15.86 12.35 19.89
CA SER A 321 15.81 11.15 20.74
C SER A 321 14.38 10.69 21.05
N GLY A 322 13.43 11.61 21.13
CA GLY A 322 12.01 11.28 21.28
C GLY A 322 11.38 10.64 20.05
N TYR A 323 12.03 10.74 18.89
CA TYR A 323 11.63 10.09 17.64
C TYR A 323 12.46 8.84 17.34
N GLN A 324 13.26 8.37 18.27
CA GLN A 324 14.04 7.13 18.15
C GLN A 324 14.84 7.05 16.84
N GLY A 325 15.36 8.14 16.40
CA GLY A 325 16.09 8.23 15.14
C GLY A 325 17.12 9.31 15.24
N ALA A 326 17.99 9.17 16.26
CA ALA A 326 19.16 10.03 16.38
C ALA A 326 19.92 10.04 15.06
N LEU A 327 20.42 11.19 14.69
CA LEU A 327 21.48 11.34 13.72
C LEU A 327 22.67 10.54 14.22
N THR A 328 22.89 9.37 13.67
CA THR A 328 24.03 8.52 14.05
C THR A 328 24.76 8.09 12.80
N ASP A 329 26.05 7.88 12.92
CA ASP A 329 26.89 7.20 11.94
C ASP A 329 26.51 5.71 11.76
N ARG A 330 25.66 5.19 12.67
CA ARG A 330 25.11 3.85 12.64
C ARG A 330 23.92 3.76 11.70
N SER A 331 24.15 3.96 10.41
CA SER A 331 23.12 3.74 9.42
C SER A 331 22.77 2.25 9.32
N VAL A 332 21.50 1.91 9.50
CA VAL A 332 20.98 0.56 9.25
C VAL A 332 20.96 0.28 7.75
N ILE A 333 20.79 1.32 6.94
CA ILE A 333 20.74 1.23 5.48
C ILE A 333 21.89 2.02 4.90
N TYR A 334 22.75 1.33 4.16
CA TYR A 334 23.83 1.95 3.42
C TYR A 334 23.34 2.37 2.03
N HIS A 335 23.61 3.59 1.65
CA HIS A 335 23.27 4.11 0.33
C HIS A 335 24.40 4.96 -0.22
N SER A 336 24.45 5.06 -1.56
CA SER A 336 25.36 5.95 -2.27
C SER A 336 24.67 6.49 -3.51
N ARG A 337 25.08 7.63 -4.00
CA ARG A 337 24.72 8.10 -5.34
C ARG A 337 25.49 7.27 -6.37
N VAL A 338 24.91 7.08 -7.54
CA VAL A 338 25.55 6.32 -8.63
C VAL A 338 26.91 6.93 -9.01
N ASP A 339 26.99 8.27 -9.02
CA ASP A 339 28.22 9.00 -9.36
C ASP A 339 29.34 8.80 -8.33
N ASP A 340 28.96 8.61 -7.06
CA ASP A 340 29.89 8.46 -5.94
C ASP A 340 30.12 6.99 -5.55
N LEU A 341 29.44 6.06 -6.21
CA LEU A 341 29.40 4.65 -5.80
C LEU A 341 30.80 4.03 -5.77
N LYS A 342 31.66 4.36 -6.74
CA LYS A 342 33.01 3.79 -6.85
C LYS A 342 33.90 4.19 -5.65
N ASP A 343 33.82 5.45 -5.24
CA ASP A 343 34.63 5.98 -4.15
C ASP A 343 34.07 5.60 -2.77
N ASN A 344 32.75 5.39 -2.70
CA ASN A 344 32.07 4.98 -1.47
C ASN A 344 32.05 3.46 -1.22
N LEU A 345 32.36 2.62 -2.22
CA LEU A 345 32.40 1.18 -2.03
C LEU A 345 33.39 0.76 -0.93
N ASP A 346 34.58 1.34 -0.94
CA ASP A 346 35.61 1.03 0.07
C ASP A 346 35.16 1.46 1.47
N ASN A 347 34.54 2.63 1.60
CA ASN A 347 33.96 3.09 2.87
C ASN A 347 32.85 2.18 3.37
N LEU A 348 31.99 1.69 2.47
CA LEU A 348 30.93 0.73 2.83
C LEU A 348 31.52 -0.61 3.26
N HIS A 349 32.60 -1.06 2.62
CA HIS A 349 33.31 -2.27 3.02
C HIS A 349 33.94 -2.11 4.41
N HIS A 350 34.64 -1.01 4.67
CA HIS A 350 35.22 -0.73 5.98
C HIS A 350 34.19 -0.66 7.11
N LYS A 351 33.04 -0.03 6.87
CA LYS A 351 31.95 0.00 7.86
C LYS A 351 31.40 -1.42 8.16
N ARG A 352 31.31 -2.28 7.14
CA ARG A 352 30.89 -3.67 7.32
C ARG A 352 31.93 -4.52 8.04
N GLU A 353 33.21 -4.38 7.69
CA GLU A 353 34.31 -5.06 8.36
C GLU A 353 34.39 -4.69 9.84
N HIS A 354 34.23 -3.41 10.18
CA HIS A 354 34.20 -2.97 11.57
C HIS A 354 33.04 -3.62 12.36
N ALA A 355 31.87 -3.76 11.73
CA ALA A 355 30.75 -4.45 12.35
C ALA A 355 30.99 -5.97 12.49
N GLN A 356 31.74 -6.59 11.57
CA GLN A 356 32.11 -8.01 11.65
C GLN A 356 33.11 -8.30 12.78
N HIS A 357 34.04 -7.39 13.08
CA HIS A 357 34.96 -7.55 14.21
C HIS A 357 34.28 -7.64 15.57
N LEU A 358 33.02 -7.19 15.70
CA LEU A 358 32.23 -7.42 16.91
C LEU A 358 31.85 -8.88 17.08
N ASN A 359 31.80 -9.68 16.00
CA ASN A 359 31.52 -11.11 16.04
C ASN A 359 32.72 -11.93 16.54
N ASP A 360 33.94 -11.40 16.43
CA ASP A 360 35.16 -12.08 16.93
C ASP A 360 35.23 -12.10 18.46
N GLN A 361 34.33 -11.39 19.15
CA GLN A 361 34.21 -11.36 20.60
C GLN A 361 33.16 -12.36 21.14
N GLN A 362 33.10 -13.55 20.60
CA GLN A 362 32.18 -14.55 21.08
C GLN A 362 32.59 -15.06 22.47
N TYR A 363 31.64 -15.05 23.42
CA TYR A 363 31.83 -15.62 24.76
C TYR A 363 31.78 -17.14 24.78
N TYR A 364 31.33 -17.77 23.74
CA TYR A 364 31.14 -19.22 23.60
C TYR A 364 31.93 -19.72 22.40
N SER A 365 32.89 -20.59 22.65
CA SER A 365 33.63 -21.32 21.62
C SER A 365 32.94 -22.67 21.32
N GLY A 366 33.01 -23.13 20.07
CA GLY A 366 32.54 -24.45 19.67
C GLY A 366 31.15 -24.47 18.95
N PHE A 367 30.53 -23.34 18.74
CA PHE A 367 29.27 -23.27 17.96
C PHE A 367 29.48 -23.57 16.48
N ASP A 368 30.61 -23.16 15.93
CA ASP A 368 30.93 -23.36 14.51
C ASP A 368 30.90 -24.87 14.14
N GLU A 369 31.40 -25.72 15.00
CA GLU A 369 31.39 -27.19 14.77
C GLU A 369 29.97 -27.78 14.72
N VAL A 370 29.02 -27.19 15.45
CA VAL A 370 27.63 -27.68 15.53
C VAL A 370 26.82 -27.20 14.33
N TYR A 371 27.08 -25.99 13.82
CA TYR A 371 26.30 -25.35 12.79
C TYR A 371 26.95 -25.42 11.40
N GLU A 372 28.15 -25.95 11.25
CA GLU A 372 28.81 -26.15 9.94
C GLU A 372 28.05 -27.10 9.01
N MET A 373 27.21 -27.99 9.57
CA MET A 373 26.45 -28.97 8.79
C MET A 373 25.01 -28.54 8.60
N GLY A 374 24.54 -28.53 7.38
CA GLY A 374 23.16 -28.22 7.03
C GLY A 374 23.03 -27.05 6.02
N HIS A 375 21.82 -26.55 5.91
CA HIS A 375 21.52 -25.41 5.06
C HIS A 375 21.55 -24.12 5.87
N HIS A 376 22.21 -23.09 5.31
CA HIS A 376 22.18 -21.73 5.85
C HIS A 376 21.38 -20.87 4.88
N TRP A 377 20.23 -20.37 5.32
CA TRP A 377 19.33 -19.62 4.47
C TRP A 377 19.67 -18.14 4.46
N GLY A 378 19.81 -17.58 3.27
CA GLY A 378 19.99 -16.15 3.06
C GLY A 378 18.88 -15.60 2.17
N MET A 379 18.38 -14.41 2.49
CA MET A 379 17.41 -13.71 1.66
C MET A 379 18.00 -12.40 1.15
N HIS A 380 17.93 -12.21 -0.15
CA HIS A 380 18.32 -10.96 -0.78
C HIS A 380 17.07 -10.16 -1.19
N VAL A 381 17.03 -8.91 -0.78
CA VAL A 381 15.97 -7.96 -1.16
C VAL A 381 16.60 -6.77 -1.87
N ASP A 382 16.18 -6.51 -3.11
CA ASP A 382 16.63 -5.34 -3.87
C ASP A 382 15.92 -4.07 -3.34
N LEU A 383 16.61 -3.31 -2.50
CA LEU A 383 16.07 -2.09 -1.91
C LEU A 383 15.91 -0.96 -2.93
N ASN A 384 16.58 -1.02 -4.11
CA ASN A 384 16.36 -0.04 -5.17
C ASN A 384 14.99 -0.23 -5.84
N SER A 385 14.47 -1.44 -5.82
CA SER A 385 13.15 -1.78 -6.37
C SER A 385 12.05 -1.76 -5.32
N CYS A 386 12.40 -1.71 -4.02
CA CYS A 386 11.42 -1.75 -2.93
C CYS A 386 10.70 -0.41 -2.79
N THR A 387 9.37 -0.43 -2.88
CA THR A 387 8.50 0.73 -2.67
C THR A 387 7.78 0.71 -1.31
N GLY A 388 8.07 -0.27 -0.46
CA GLY A 388 7.41 -0.42 0.83
C GLY A 388 5.92 -0.81 0.76
N CYS A 389 5.43 -1.29 -0.38
CA CYS A 389 4.00 -1.51 -0.64
C CYS A 389 3.33 -2.56 0.27
N GLY A 390 4.08 -3.38 1.02
CA GLY A 390 3.54 -4.37 1.95
C GLY A 390 3.03 -5.66 1.31
N ALA A 391 3.12 -5.83 0.00
CA ALA A 391 2.63 -7.05 -0.68
C ALA A 391 3.29 -8.33 -0.16
N CYS A 392 4.60 -8.30 0.13
CA CYS A 392 5.33 -9.43 0.72
C CYS A 392 4.86 -9.74 2.14
N THR A 393 4.51 -8.72 2.93
CA THR A 393 3.96 -8.89 4.29
C THR A 393 2.61 -9.60 4.22
N VAL A 394 1.71 -9.13 3.37
CA VAL A 394 0.38 -9.76 3.19
C VAL A 394 0.49 -11.16 2.61
N ALA A 395 1.38 -11.39 1.64
CA ALA A 395 1.62 -12.72 1.09
C ALA A 395 2.11 -13.70 2.17
N CYS A 396 3.03 -13.26 3.05
CA CYS A 396 3.48 -14.06 4.18
C CYS A 396 2.35 -14.35 5.16
N MET A 397 1.52 -13.36 5.49
CA MET A 397 0.37 -13.53 6.37
C MET A 397 -0.65 -14.51 5.80
N ALA A 398 -0.93 -14.41 4.50
CA ALA A 398 -1.89 -15.27 3.81
C ALA A 398 -1.38 -16.73 3.70
N GLU A 399 -0.13 -16.92 3.27
CA GLU A 399 0.45 -18.26 3.10
C GLU A 399 0.58 -19.01 4.43
N ASN A 400 1.01 -18.31 5.47
CA ASN A 400 1.22 -18.91 6.79
C ASN A 400 0.01 -18.84 7.71
N ASN A 401 -1.13 -18.37 7.20
CA ASN A 401 -2.37 -18.19 7.96
C ASN A 401 -2.14 -17.43 9.29
N ILE A 402 -1.35 -16.35 9.23
CA ILE A 402 -1.04 -15.52 10.40
C ILE A 402 -2.32 -14.84 10.88
N PRO A 403 -2.64 -14.91 12.18
CA PRO A 403 -3.86 -14.31 12.70
C PRO A 403 -3.84 -12.79 12.61
N VAL A 404 -4.98 -12.23 12.23
CA VAL A 404 -5.27 -10.80 12.33
C VAL A 404 -5.71 -10.50 13.76
N VAL A 405 -5.12 -9.48 14.38
CA VAL A 405 -5.36 -9.15 15.79
C VAL A 405 -6.31 -7.97 15.99
N GLY A 406 -6.50 -7.15 14.96
CA GLY A 406 -7.41 -6.01 14.96
C GLY A 406 -6.83 -4.72 15.53
N LYS A 407 -7.54 -3.61 15.31
CA LYS A 407 -7.10 -2.24 15.61
C LYS A 407 -6.57 -2.07 17.04
N ARG A 408 -7.32 -2.60 18.02
CA ARG A 408 -6.98 -2.49 19.44
C ARG A 408 -5.63 -3.14 19.78
N GLU A 409 -5.38 -4.33 19.26
CA GLU A 409 -4.15 -5.05 19.59
C GLU A 409 -2.96 -4.48 18.81
N VAL A 410 -3.16 -4.00 17.56
CA VAL A 410 -2.12 -3.25 16.83
C VAL A 410 -1.76 -1.97 17.58
N SER A 411 -2.72 -1.23 18.13
CA SER A 411 -2.45 -0.03 18.95
C SER A 411 -1.65 -0.32 20.22
N ARG A 412 -1.56 -1.59 20.60
CA ARG A 412 -0.79 -2.09 21.76
C ARG A 412 0.52 -2.78 21.36
N HIS A 413 0.89 -2.72 20.08
CA HIS A 413 2.06 -3.40 19.50
C HIS A 413 2.02 -4.93 19.62
N HIS A 414 0.83 -5.51 19.43
CA HIS A 414 0.61 -6.94 19.44
C HIS A 414 0.34 -7.52 18.06
N GLU A 415 0.76 -6.83 16.99
CA GLU A 415 0.68 -7.36 15.63
C GLU A 415 1.49 -8.66 15.51
N MET A 416 0.96 -9.61 14.74
CA MET A 416 1.52 -10.96 14.62
C MET A 416 2.28 -11.20 13.31
N SER A 417 2.43 -10.19 12.47
CA SER A 417 3.16 -10.31 11.21
C SER A 417 4.60 -10.71 11.43
N TRP A 418 5.06 -11.77 10.74
CA TRP A 418 6.45 -12.26 10.84
C TRP A 418 7.42 -11.41 10.04
N LEU A 419 6.91 -10.79 8.98
CA LEU A 419 7.66 -9.88 8.13
C LEU A 419 7.10 -8.48 8.31
N ARG A 420 7.98 -7.51 8.60
CA ARG A 420 7.64 -6.10 8.65
C ARG A 420 8.49 -5.33 7.66
N ILE A 421 8.04 -4.16 7.28
CA ILE A 421 8.82 -3.22 6.47
C ILE A 421 9.01 -1.97 7.30
N ASP A 422 10.24 -1.71 7.71
CA ASP A 422 10.58 -0.49 8.43
C ASP A 422 10.82 0.63 7.41
N ARG A 423 10.32 1.82 7.70
CA ARG A 423 10.50 3.00 6.88
C ARG A 423 11.37 4.02 7.64
N TYR A 424 12.36 4.55 6.95
CA TYR A 424 13.27 5.55 7.49
C TYR A 424 13.29 6.78 6.60
N TYR A 425 13.54 7.94 7.21
CA TYR A 425 13.74 9.19 6.50
C TYR A 425 15.19 9.65 6.61
N TYR A 426 15.68 10.30 5.57
CA TYR A 426 17.00 10.91 5.55
C TYR A 426 17.02 12.15 4.65
N GLY A 427 18.02 13.02 4.84
CA GLY A 427 18.17 14.26 4.11
C GLY A 427 17.51 15.43 4.80
N ASP A 428 16.95 16.34 4.03
CA ASP A 428 16.28 17.53 4.50
C ASP A 428 15.00 17.19 5.27
N ILE A 429 14.78 17.81 6.42
CA ILE A 429 13.59 17.60 7.27
C ILE A 429 12.31 18.01 6.57
N GLU A 430 12.35 19.08 5.77
CA GLU A 430 11.18 19.57 5.05
C GLU A 430 10.95 18.78 3.74
N ASN A 431 11.99 18.15 3.18
CA ASN A 431 11.91 17.36 1.97
C ASN A 431 12.72 16.05 2.08
N PRO A 432 12.38 15.18 3.03
CA PRO A 432 13.12 13.97 3.30
C PRO A 432 12.94 12.95 2.16
N ARG A 433 13.94 12.10 2.02
CA ARG A 433 13.82 10.86 1.24
C ARG A 433 13.38 9.73 2.16
N ALA A 434 12.54 8.85 1.65
CA ALA A 434 12.13 7.64 2.36
C ALA A 434 12.86 6.42 1.81
N VAL A 435 13.31 5.55 2.71
CA VAL A 435 13.85 4.23 2.38
C VAL A 435 13.11 3.17 3.18
N TYR A 436 13.03 1.98 2.60
CA TYR A 436 12.30 0.85 3.17
C TYR A 436 13.25 -0.30 3.42
N GLN A 437 13.09 -0.94 4.57
CA GLN A 437 13.86 -2.11 4.95
C GLN A 437 12.91 -3.23 5.35
N PRO A 438 12.66 -4.20 4.47
CA PRO A 438 11.99 -5.43 4.86
C PRO A 438 12.83 -6.21 5.89
N MET A 439 12.20 -6.55 7.00
CA MET A 439 12.82 -7.25 8.12
C MET A 439 12.04 -8.50 8.48
N MET A 440 12.76 -9.58 8.72
CA MET A 440 12.19 -10.87 9.11
C MET A 440 13.14 -11.62 10.02
N CYS A 441 12.75 -12.81 10.48
CA CYS A 441 13.66 -13.72 11.16
C CYS A 441 14.90 -13.97 10.31
N GLN A 442 16.08 -13.83 10.91
CA GLN A 442 17.38 -14.02 10.22
C GLN A 442 17.84 -15.47 10.23
N HIS A 443 17.10 -16.39 10.84
CA HIS A 443 17.46 -17.80 11.00
C HIS A 443 18.88 -17.99 11.53
N CYS A 444 19.21 -17.23 12.59
CA CYS A 444 20.55 -17.23 13.18
C CYS A 444 20.94 -18.63 13.64
N ASP A 445 22.12 -19.10 13.29
CA ASP A 445 22.63 -20.40 13.75
C ASP A 445 22.72 -20.46 15.27
N ASN A 446 23.24 -19.40 15.87
CA ASN A 446 23.33 -19.25 17.32
C ASN A 446 22.24 -18.27 17.79
N ALA A 447 20.99 -18.73 17.77
CA ALA A 447 19.81 -17.90 18.01
C ALA A 447 19.63 -17.59 19.50
N PRO A 448 19.83 -16.34 19.95
CA PRO A 448 19.61 -15.98 21.35
C PRO A 448 18.14 -16.13 21.78
N CYS A 449 17.19 -16.02 20.84
CA CYS A 449 15.78 -16.21 21.13
C CYS A 449 15.42 -17.64 21.58
N GLU A 450 16.19 -18.65 21.17
CA GLU A 450 16.01 -20.03 21.65
C GLU A 450 16.43 -20.17 23.12
N ASN A 451 17.58 -19.60 23.44
CA ASN A 451 18.18 -19.73 24.78
C ASN A 451 17.37 -19.05 25.87
N VAL A 452 16.65 -17.97 25.52
CA VAL A 452 15.87 -17.18 26.50
C VAL A 452 14.39 -17.56 26.52
N CYS A 453 13.94 -18.44 25.62
CA CYS A 453 12.51 -18.78 25.54
C CYS A 453 12.09 -19.70 26.68
N PRO A 454 11.19 -19.28 27.59
CA PRO A 454 10.79 -20.09 28.76
C PRO A 454 9.92 -21.28 28.39
N VAL A 455 9.40 -21.33 27.18
CA VAL A 455 8.46 -22.37 26.69
C VAL A 455 8.99 -23.14 25.50
N ASN A 456 10.26 -22.96 25.14
CA ASN A 456 10.91 -23.60 23.98
C ASN A 456 10.09 -23.43 22.68
N ALA A 457 9.59 -22.22 22.42
CA ALA A 457 8.75 -21.94 21.27
C ALA A 457 9.54 -21.71 19.97
N THR A 458 10.85 -21.47 20.07
CA THR A 458 11.76 -21.33 18.93
C THR A 458 12.82 -22.43 18.99
N ASN A 459 13.05 -23.11 17.88
CA ASN A 459 14.07 -24.14 17.77
C ASN A 459 14.46 -24.37 16.30
N HIS A 460 15.69 -24.80 16.08
CA HIS A 460 16.19 -25.11 14.75
C HIS A 460 15.69 -26.45 14.24
N SER A 461 15.33 -26.46 12.96
CA SER A 461 15.13 -27.70 12.22
C SER A 461 16.45 -28.21 11.65
N SER A 462 16.46 -29.52 11.27
CA SER A 462 17.59 -30.11 10.55
C SER A 462 17.87 -29.45 9.17
N GLU A 463 16.97 -28.59 8.70
CA GLU A 463 17.09 -27.87 7.43
C GLU A 463 17.63 -26.44 7.61
N GLY A 464 18.07 -26.06 8.82
CA GLY A 464 18.64 -24.75 9.12
C GLY A 464 17.62 -23.62 9.33
N LEU A 465 16.34 -23.97 9.51
CA LEU A 465 15.29 -22.99 9.78
C LEU A 465 15.07 -22.87 11.29
N ASN A 466 15.06 -21.64 11.79
CA ASN A 466 14.57 -21.36 13.13
C ASN A 466 13.03 -21.34 13.08
N GLN A 467 12.42 -22.40 13.57
CA GLN A 467 10.98 -22.59 13.55
C GLN A 467 10.35 -22.02 14.81
N MET A 468 9.25 -21.32 14.65
CA MET A 468 8.48 -20.77 15.76
C MET A 468 7.17 -21.51 15.92
N THR A 469 6.85 -21.87 17.17
CA THR A 469 5.56 -22.47 17.49
C THR A 469 4.45 -21.44 17.29
N TYR A 470 3.40 -21.83 16.60
CA TYR A 470 2.22 -21.03 16.35
C TYR A 470 1.71 -20.35 17.62
N ASN A 471 1.41 -19.04 17.53
CA ASN A 471 0.91 -18.20 18.63
C ASN A 471 1.84 -18.08 19.88
N ARG A 472 3.15 -18.18 19.69
CA ARG A 472 4.10 -17.99 20.78
C ARG A 472 5.16 -16.93 20.47
#